data_0f5bbf38e417e68eff2edc95422b7802
#
_entry.id   0f5bbf38e417e68eff2edc95422b7802
#
_cell.length_a   1.000
_cell.length_b   1.000
_cell.length_c   1.000
_cell.angle_alpha   90.00
_cell.angle_beta   90.00
_cell.angle_gamma   90.00
#
_symmetry.space_group_name_H-M   'P 1'
#
loop_
_entity.id
_entity.type
_entity.pdbx_description
1 polymer ?
#
loop_
_entity_poly.entity_id
_entity_poly.type
_entity_poly.pdbx_seq_one_letter_code
_entity_poly.pdbx_strand_id
1 'polypeptide(L)'
;MKKKNFGVRKDINRGKYCFLIIVDKWSIELQKEEFSLLYKLLITIDQQFSSIKKNLLDDELINLEIEQLPWYAELDGKKDDWNLRLVFESEEETRSFEMYWPIPIAKKLFYEIKKVWESMD
;
A
#
# COMPACT_ATOMS: atom_id res chain seq x y z
N MET A 1 -23.03 5.51 -13.37
CA MET A 1 -21.81 5.83 -12.60
C MET A 1 -20.85 4.65 -12.65
N LYS A 2 -19.64 4.88 -13.12
CA LYS A 2 -18.65 3.81 -13.18
C LYS A 2 -18.09 3.52 -11.81
N LYS A 3 -18.13 2.25 -11.41
CA LYS A 3 -17.41 1.82 -10.22
C LYS A 3 -15.92 1.81 -10.51
N LYS A 4 -15.15 2.42 -9.65
CA LYS A 4 -13.69 2.30 -9.69
C LYS A 4 -13.29 0.94 -9.19
N ASN A 5 -12.34 0.31 -9.87
CA ASN A 5 -11.81 -0.99 -9.47
C ASN A 5 -10.57 -0.82 -8.60
N PHE A 6 -10.60 -1.45 -7.44
CA PHE A 6 -9.44 -1.50 -6.57
C PHE A 6 -9.28 -2.94 -6.09
N GLY A 7 -8.07 -3.44 -6.10
CA GLY A 7 -7.85 -4.79 -5.63
C GLY A 7 -6.40 -5.19 -5.65
N VAL A 8 -6.15 -6.35 -5.06
CA VAL A 8 -4.81 -6.95 -4.98
C VAL A 8 -4.98 -8.42 -5.27
N ARG A 9 -4.11 -8.97 -6.12
CA ARG A 9 -4.16 -10.41 -6.39
C ARG A 9 -2.81 -10.94 -6.85
N LYS A 10 -2.65 -12.25 -6.70
CA LYS A 10 -1.53 -12.99 -7.24
C LYS A 10 -1.99 -13.76 -8.48
N ASP A 11 -1.26 -13.61 -9.57
CA ASP A 11 -1.54 -14.32 -10.82
C ASP A 11 -0.28 -15.11 -11.24
N ILE A 12 -0.29 -16.39 -10.96
CA ILE A 12 0.88 -17.28 -11.21
C ILE A 12 1.22 -17.38 -12.68
N ASN A 13 0.31 -17.02 -13.58
CA ASN A 13 0.54 -17.09 -15.02
C ASN A 13 1.34 -15.91 -15.56
N ARG A 14 1.66 -14.93 -14.74
CA ARG A 14 2.38 -13.74 -15.17
C ARG A 14 3.90 -13.81 -14.93
N GLY A 15 4.43 -14.98 -14.65
CA GLY A 15 5.85 -15.15 -14.42
C GLY A 15 6.32 -14.41 -13.15
N LYS A 16 7.45 -13.72 -13.23
CA LYS A 16 8.02 -13.07 -12.04
C LYS A 16 7.24 -11.87 -11.57
N TYR A 17 6.46 -11.22 -12.43
CA TYR A 17 5.62 -10.07 -12.06
C TYR A 17 4.21 -10.53 -11.76
N CYS A 18 4.07 -11.42 -10.78
CA CYS A 18 2.82 -12.11 -10.52
C CYS A 18 1.92 -11.44 -9.47
N PHE A 19 2.37 -10.37 -8.85
CA PHE A 19 1.54 -9.64 -7.89
C PHE A 19 1.00 -8.38 -8.54
N LEU A 20 -0.32 -8.20 -8.48
CA LEU A 20 -1.01 -7.09 -9.13
C LEU A 20 -1.70 -6.24 -8.09
N ILE A 21 -1.49 -4.93 -8.19
CA ILE A 21 -2.26 -3.95 -7.43
C ILE A 21 -3.05 -3.14 -8.44
N ILE A 22 -4.37 -3.22 -8.34
CA ILE A 22 -5.29 -2.55 -9.26
C ILE A 22 -5.78 -1.28 -8.59
N VAL A 23 -5.53 -0.15 -9.26
CA VAL A 23 -5.99 1.16 -8.79
C VAL A 23 -6.74 1.81 -9.97
N ASP A 24 -8.07 1.72 -9.91
CA ASP A 24 -8.97 2.23 -10.94
C ASP A 24 -8.68 1.62 -12.32
N LYS A 25 -8.14 2.39 -13.25
CA LYS A 25 -7.84 1.94 -14.63
C LYS A 25 -6.43 1.39 -14.76
N TRP A 26 -5.62 1.50 -13.72
CA TRP A 26 -4.22 1.12 -13.76
C TRP A 26 -3.97 -0.14 -12.97
N SER A 27 -3.04 -0.92 -13.45
CA SER A 27 -2.60 -2.12 -12.78
C SER A 27 -1.08 -2.04 -12.64
N ILE A 28 -0.59 -2.24 -11.43
CA ILE A 28 0.84 -2.22 -11.15
C ILE A 28 1.26 -3.64 -10.89
N GLU A 29 2.30 -4.08 -11.60
CA GLU A 29 2.81 -5.44 -11.51
C GLU A 29 4.09 -5.46 -10.69
N LEU A 30 4.14 -6.33 -9.68
CA LEU A 30 5.27 -6.43 -8.77
C LEU A 30 5.82 -7.85 -8.74
N GLN A 31 7.13 -7.93 -8.55
CA GLN A 31 7.78 -9.19 -8.23
C GLN A 31 7.48 -9.57 -6.78
N LYS A 32 7.63 -10.84 -6.46
CA LYS A 32 7.38 -11.34 -5.10
C LYS A 32 8.17 -10.57 -4.05
N GLU A 33 9.45 -10.30 -4.32
CA GLU A 33 10.31 -9.58 -3.39
C GLU A 33 9.83 -8.14 -3.18
N GLU A 34 9.44 -7.47 -4.27
CA GLU A 34 8.92 -6.10 -4.21
C GLU A 34 7.63 -6.04 -3.38
N PHE A 35 6.75 -7.01 -3.59
CA PHE A 35 5.50 -7.12 -2.84
C PHE A 35 5.77 -7.42 -1.36
N SER A 36 6.74 -8.29 -1.08
CA SER A 36 7.16 -8.60 0.30
C SER A 36 7.61 -7.34 1.03
N LEU A 37 8.42 -6.51 0.36
CA LEU A 37 8.92 -5.27 0.95
C LEU A 37 7.79 -4.26 1.16
N LEU A 38 6.82 -4.23 0.25
CA LEU A 38 5.63 -3.41 0.45
C LEU A 38 4.84 -3.87 1.67
N TYR A 39 4.63 -5.18 1.81
CA TYR A 39 3.96 -5.74 2.98
C TYR A 39 4.66 -5.31 4.27
N LYS A 40 5.99 -5.43 4.32
CA LYS A 40 6.78 -5.04 5.49
C LYS A 40 6.65 -3.56 5.80
N LEU A 41 6.63 -2.72 4.77
CA LEU A 41 6.40 -1.29 4.93
C LEU A 41 5.04 -1.02 5.56
N LEU A 42 4.00 -1.70 5.08
CA LEU A 42 2.64 -1.53 5.61
C LEU A 42 2.54 -1.98 7.06
N ILE A 43 3.24 -3.05 7.44
CA ILE A 43 3.29 -3.49 8.84
C ILE A 43 3.96 -2.41 9.71
N THR A 44 5.04 -1.80 9.22
CA THR A 44 5.70 -0.71 9.94
C THR A 44 4.78 0.48 10.13
N ILE A 45 4.04 0.86 9.07
CA ILE A 45 3.05 1.93 9.15
C ILE A 45 1.99 1.62 10.20
N ASP A 46 1.47 0.39 10.18
CA ASP A 46 0.44 -0.04 11.11
C ASP A 46 0.91 0.06 12.55
N GLN A 47 2.14 -0.39 12.82
CA GLN A 47 2.71 -0.32 14.16
C GLN A 47 2.87 1.12 14.64
N GLN A 48 3.43 1.99 13.81
CA GLN A 48 3.62 3.39 14.17
C GLN A 48 2.31 4.13 14.32
N PHE A 49 1.37 3.87 13.40
CA PHE A 49 0.05 4.49 13.44
C PHE A 49 -0.71 4.07 14.70
N SER A 50 -0.68 2.79 15.05
CA SER A 50 -1.35 2.27 16.24
C SER A 50 -0.82 2.91 17.52
N SER A 51 0.48 3.18 17.56
CA SER A 51 1.10 3.86 18.70
C SER A 51 0.62 5.30 18.84
N ILE A 52 0.52 6.01 17.71
CA ILE A 52 0.10 7.42 17.69
C ILE A 52 -1.42 7.52 17.93
N LYS A 53 -2.19 6.62 17.36
CA LYS A 53 -3.65 6.63 17.35
C LYS A 53 -4.26 6.72 18.73
N LYS A 54 -3.62 6.13 19.71
CA LYS A 54 -4.12 6.10 21.10
C LYS A 54 -4.32 7.50 21.68
N ASN A 55 -3.55 8.47 21.22
CA ASN A 55 -3.55 9.83 21.74
C ASN A 55 -4.18 10.83 20.77
N LEU A 56 -4.73 10.37 19.64
CA LEU A 56 -5.35 11.26 18.67
C LEU A 56 -6.79 11.55 19.00
N LEU A 57 -7.19 12.78 18.82
CA LEU A 57 -8.59 13.18 18.81
C LEU A 57 -9.21 12.77 17.47
N ASP A 58 -10.54 12.63 17.44
CA ASP A 58 -11.23 12.11 16.25
C ASP A 58 -11.02 12.95 14.99
N ASP A 59 -10.88 14.26 15.14
CA ASP A 59 -10.71 15.18 14.02
C ASP A 59 -9.29 15.71 13.88
N GLU A 60 -8.37 15.18 14.66
CA GLU A 60 -6.97 15.60 14.59
C GLU A 60 -6.31 15.08 13.34
N LEU A 61 -5.59 15.94 12.62
CA LEU A 61 -4.87 15.56 11.38
C LEU A 61 -3.55 14.90 11.74
N ILE A 62 -3.23 13.86 10.96
CA ILE A 62 -1.97 13.14 11.08
C ILE A 62 -1.29 13.05 9.72
N ASN A 63 0.02 13.17 9.73
CA ASN A 63 0.86 12.89 8.56
C ASN A 63 2.00 12.00 9.01
N LEU A 64 2.14 10.85 8.39
CA LEU A 64 3.16 9.86 8.73
C LEU A 64 3.93 9.49 7.47
N GLU A 65 5.24 9.71 7.47
CA GLU A 65 6.10 9.39 6.34
C GLU A 65 7.09 8.31 6.76
N ILE A 66 7.23 7.28 5.92
CA ILE A 66 8.16 6.19 6.17
C ILE A 66 8.88 5.83 4.86
N GLU A 67 10.20 5.72 4.95
CA GLU A 67 11.02 5.27 3.84
C GLU A 67 11.66 3.94 4.19
N GLN A 68 11.38 2.91 3.39
CA GLN A 68 12.03 1.60 3.47
C GLN A 68 12.28 1.18 2.03
N LEU A 69 13.44 1.58 1.50
CA LEU A 69 13.75 1.37 0.09
C LEU A 69 13.53 -0.07 -0.35
N PRO A 70 12.97 -0.30 -1.53
CA PRO A 70 12.69 0.65 -2.62
C PRO A 70 11.37 1.43 -2.47
N TRP A 71 10.72 1.35 -1.33
CA TRP A 71 9.42 1.97 -1.10
C TRP A 71 9.51 3.20 -0.20
N TYR A 72 8.62 4.15 -0.47
CA TYR A 72 8.34 5.30 0.38
C TYR A 72 6.83 5.40 0.54
N ALA A 73 6.37 5.74 1.73
CA ALA A 73 4.94 5.88 2.00
C ALA A 73 4.64 7.15 2.78
N GLU A 74 3.52 7.76 2.46
CA GLU A 74 2.97 8.88 3.20
C GLU A 74 1.51 8.60 3.51
N LEU A 75 1.18 8.53 4.81
CA LEU A 75 -0.19 8.40 5.30
C LEU A 75 -0.65 9.76 5.76
N ASP A 76 -1.83 10.20 5.30
CA ASP A 76 -2.33 11.54 5.57
C ASP A 76 -3.83 11.48 5.82
N GLY A 77 -4.28 12.07 6.94
CA GLY A 77 -5.69 12.09 7.26
C GLY A 77 -5.99 12.14 8.74
N LYS A 78 -7.03 11.40 9.13
CA LYS A 78 -7.50 11.31 10.52
C LYS A 78 -7.39 9.85 10.98
N LYS A 79 -7.61 9.64 12.28
CA LYS A 79 -7.38 8.33 12.88
C LYS A 79 -8.21 7.19 12.27
N ASP A 80 -9.40 7.48 11.74
CA ASP A 80 -10.26 6.46 11.14
C ASP A 80 -10.38 6.56 9.62
N ASP A 81 -9.94 7.67 9.04
CA ASP A 81 -10.02 7.91 7.59
C ASP A 81 -8.75 8.58 7.11
N TRP A 82 -7.99 7.87 6.29
CA TRP A 82 -6.71 8.38 5.80
C TRP A 82 -6.46 7.97 4.35
N ASN A 83 -5.64 8.78 3.69
CA ASN A 83 -5.13 8.49 2.35
C ASN A 83 -3.73 7.89 2.49
N LEU A 84 -3.32 7.13 1.49
CA LEU A 84 -1.98 6.57 1.46
C LEU A 84 -1.36 6.78 0.09
N ARG A 85 -0.19 7.43 0.06
CA ARG A 85 0.61 7.60 -1.14
C ARG A 85 1.82 6.69 -1.04
N LEU A 86 2.06 5.91 -2.08
CA LEU A 86 3.19 4.98 -2.15
C LEU A 86 4.04 5.31 -3.35
N VAL A 87 5.35 5.37 -3.15
CA VAL A 87 6.32 5.59 -4.22
C VAL A 87 7.27 4.42 -4.25
N PHE A 88 7.49 3.87 -5.42
CA PHE A 88 8.44 2.80 -5.67
C PHE A 88 9.55 3.33 -6.57
N GLU A 89 10.79 3.11 -6.15
CA GLU A 89 11.96 3.43 -6.97
C GLU A 89 12.97 2.30 -6.86
N SER A 90 13.20 1.61 -7.98
CA SER A 90 14.20 0.55 -8.04
C SER A 90 15.31 0.96 -9.00
N GLU A 91 16.50 1.16 -8.49
CA GLU A 91 17.66 1.48 -9.31
C GLU A 91 18.07 0.31 -10.20
N GLU A 92 17.97 -0.91 -9.66
CA GLU A 92 18.37 -2.12 -10.37
C GLU A 92 17.51 -2.39 -11.59
N GLU A 93 16.20 -2.17 -11.45
CA GLU A 93 15.23 -2.46 -12.51
C GLU A 93 14.90 -1.23 -13.34
N THR A 94 15.45 -0.07 -13.02
CA THR A 94 15.14 1.20 -13.66
C THR A 94 13.62 1.47 -13.74
N ARG A 95 12.90 1.02 -12.70
CA ARG A 95 11.45 1.19 -12.61
C ARG A 95 11.12 2.16 -11.49
N SER A 96 10.20 3.07 -11.76
CA SER A 96 9.65 3.92 -10.72
C SER A 96 8.20 4.21 -11.02
N PHE A 97 7.40 4.31 -9.98
CA PHE A 97 5.99 4.66 -10.11
C PHE A 97 5.46 5.14 -8.75
N GLU A 98 4.29 5.76 -8.81
CA GLU A 98 3.61 6.29 -7.65
C GLU A 98 2.16 5.82 -7.67
N MET A 99 1.64 5.44 -6.50
CA MET A 99 0.25 5.09 -6.31
C MET A 99 -0.36 5.98 -5.25
N TYR A 100 -1.60 6.38 -5.45
CA TYR A 100 -2.36 7.12 -4.46
C TYR A 100 -3.64 6.35 -4.13
N TRP A 101 -3.81 6.01 -2.87
CA TRP A 101 -4.99 5.30 -2.38
C TRP A 101 -5.83 6.28 -1.55
N PRO A 102 -6.97 6.77 -2.10
CA PRO A 102 -7.79 7.74 -1.39
C PRO A 102 -8.64 7.11 -0.29
N ILE A 103 -9.19 7.94 0.58
CA ILE A 103 -10.24 7.55 1.50
C ILE A 103 -11.48 7.17 0.67
N PRO A 104 -12.18 6.09 0.91
CA PRO A 104 -11.99 5.03 1.91
C PRO A 104 -11.20 3.83 1.39
N ILE A 105 -10.61 3.94 0.23
CA ILE A 105 -9.96 2.82 -0.48
C ILE A 105 -8.67 2.39 0.19
N ALA A 106 -7.95 3.33 0.82
CA ALA A 106 -6.65 3.05 1.43
C ALA A 106 -6.70 1.90 2.43
N LYS A 107 -7.67 1.91 3.34
CA LYS A 107 -7.84 0.83 4.33
C LYS A 107 -8.10 -0.50 3.67
N LYS A 108 -8.93 -0.51 2.62
CA LYS A 108 -9.29 -1.73 1.91
C LYS A 108 -8.07 -2.34 1.22
N LEU A 109 -7.28 -1.53 0.52
CA LEU A 109 -6.08 -2.01 -0.16
C LEU A 109 -5.02 -2.47 0.82
N PHE A 110 -4.86 -1.74 1.91
CA PHE A 110 -3.96 -2.11 2.99
C PHE A 110 -4.28 -3.51 3.51
N TYR A 111 -5.55 -3.74 3.82
CA TYR A 111 -6.03 -5.04 4.28
C TYR A 111 -5.82 -6.13 3.23
N GLU A 112 -6.11 -5.83 1.96
CA GLU A 112 -5.99 -6.80 0.87
C GLU A 112 -4.54 -7.24 0.65
N ILE A 113 -3.58 -6.33 0.75
CA ILE A 113 -2.16 -6.69 0.63
C ILE A 113 -1.76 -7.63 1.76
N LYS A 114 -2.16 -7.32 2.99
CA LYS A 114 -1.88 -8.18 4.13
C LYS A 114 -2.47 -9.57 3.93
N LYS A 115 -3.73 -9.62 3.48
CA LYS A 115 -4.44 -10.86 3.26
C LYS A 115 -3.77 -11.72 2.19
N VAL A 116 -3.41 -11.12 1.06
CA VAL A 116 -2.77 -11.84 -0.05
C VAL A 116 -1.42 -12.40 0.40
N TRP A 117 -0.60 -11.58 1.06
CA TRP A 117 0.72 -12.03 1.51
C TRP A 117 0.62 -13.12 2.58
N GLU A 118 -0.24 -12.93 3.58
CA GLU A 118 -0.35 -13.85 4.72
C GLU A 118 -1.02 -15.18 4.36
N SER A 119 -1.74 -15.23 3.24
CA SER A 119 -2.36 -16.48 2.75
C SER A 119 -1.41 -17.34 1.92
N MET A 120 -0.20 -16.86 1.67
CA MET A 120 0.78 -17.61 0.87
C MET A 120 1.67 -18.44 1.75
N ASP A 121 1.67 -19.73 1.56
CA ASP A 121 2.57 -20.65 2.25
C ASP A 121 3.30 -21.53 1.27
#